data_15a48cccf4c93cf9d37e142b84b00206
#
_entry.id   15a48cccf4c93cf9d37e142b84b00206
#
_cell.length_a   1.000
_cell.length_b   1.000
_cell.length_c   1.000
_cell.angle_alpha   90.00
_cell.angle_beta   90.00
_cell.angle_gamma   90.00
#
_symmetry.space_group_name_H-M   'P 1'
#
loop_
_entity.id
_entity.type
_entity.pdbx_description
1 polymer ?
#
loop_
_entity_poly.entity_id
_entity_poly.type
_entity_poly.pdbx_seq_one_letter_code
_entity_poly.pdbx_strand_id
1 'polypeptide(L)'
;MSTATASEPKVAPTRKRSKVKTILLTLVGLFVAFVGVVLAVASTKPATFRVERSTVVNAPPERITPHLNDLKKWTTWSPWEKLDPDMKREYSGAESGVGAKYAWDGDSNIGAGQIEIEEATNEKVAFSLEFLRPMACKNAADFTMTPEANGTKLTWSMHGENTFMGKVVQVFLDMDDMCGPQFDEGLSNLKNLAKKSN
;
A
#
# COMPACT_ATOMS: atom_id res chain seq x y z
N MET A 1 -47.63 -81.04 18.08
CA MET A 1 -47.16 -80.25 16.93
C MET A 1 -46.71 -78.89 17.46
N SER A 2 -45.40 -78.70 17.59
CA SER A 2 -44.83 -77.47 18.12
C SER A 2 -44.15 -76.73 16.94
N THR A 3 -44.66 -75.59 16.55
CA THR A 3 -44.09 -74.75 15.47
C THR A 3 -43.05 -73.85 16.07
N ALA A 4 -41.81 -74.04 15.73
CA ALA A 4 -40.71 -73.20 16.09
C ALA A 4 -40.70 -71.96 15.13
N THR A 5 -40.91 -70.80 15.71
CA THR A 5 -40.80 -69.49 15.02
C THR A 5 -39.32 -69.13 14.91
N ALA A 6 -38.76 -69.17 13.71
CA ALA A 6 -37.42 -68.73 13.45
C ALA A 6 -37.34 -67.15 13.52
N SER A 7 -36.49 -66.65 14.42
CA SER A 7 -36.21 -65.23 14.52
C SER A 7 -35.29 -64.79 13.39
N GLU A 8 -35.74 -63.82 12.56
CA GLU A 8 -34.93 -63.15 11.54
C GLU A 8 -33.72 -62.38 12.15
N PRO A 9 -32.54 -62.46 11.52
CA PRO A 9 -31.39 -61.73 12.00
C PRO A 9 -31.55 -60.19 11.73
N LYS A 10 -31.51 -59.42 12.80
CA LYS A 10 -31.48 -57.94 12.74
C LYS A 10 -30.18 -57.49 12.07
N VAL A 11 -30.29 -57.04 10.82
CA VAL A 11 -29.19 -56.38 10.07
C VAL A 11 -28.91 -55.03 10.72
N ALA A 12 -27.74 -54.87 11.34
CA ALA A 12 -27.31 -53.60 11.90
C ALA A 12 -27.16 -52.53 10.81
N PRO A 13 -27.64 -51.27 11.00
CA PRO A 13 -27.52 -50.26 9.99
C PRO A 13 -26.05 -49.90 9.77
N THR A 14 -25.53 -50.17 8.58
CA THR A 14 -24.20 -49.68 8.15
C THR A 14 -24.23 -48.17 8.08
N ARG A 15 -23.61 -47.52 9.05
CA ARG A 15 -23.45 -46.05 9.16
C ARG A 15 -22.61 -45.56 7.98
N LYS A 16 -23.26 -45.20 6.85
CA LYS A 16 -22.62 -44.50 5.74
C LYS A 16 -22.00 -43.22 6.29
N ARG A 17 -20.71 -43.24 6.59
CA ARG A 17 -19.97 -41.96 6.88
C ARG A 17 -20.19 -41.07 5.68
N SER A 18 -20.91 -39.98 5.87
CA SER A 18 -21.27 -39.07 4.80
C SER A 18 -19.98 -38.61 4.11
N LYS A 19 -19.79 -38.99 2.84
CA LYS A 19 -18.67 -38.53 2.01
C LYS A 19 -18.50 -37.01 2.06
N VAL A 20 -19.61 -36.29 2.26
CA VAL A 20 -19.66 -34.82 2.48
C VAL A 20 -18.87 -34.40 3.71
N LYS A 21 -18.99 -35.09 4.87
CA LYS A 21 -18.20 -34.78 6.07
C LYS A 21 -16.70 -34.98 5.85
N THR A 22 -16.33 -36.03 5.11
CA THR A 22 -14.91 -36.30 4.80
C THR A 22 -14.37 -35.18 3.88
N ILE A 23 -15.09 -34.83 2.83
CA ILE A 23 -14.71 -33.75 1.92
C ILE A 23 -14.58 -32.42 2.68
N LEU A 24 -15.55 -32.09 3.53
CA LEU A 24 -15.50 -30.85 4.33
C LEU A 24 -14.29 -30.82 5.26
N LEU A 25 -13.99 -31.93 5.96
CA LEU A 25 -12.82 -32.01 6.82
C LEU A 25 -11.50 -31.90 6.05
N THR A 26 -11.44 -32.50 4.85
CA THR A 26 -10.27 -32.35 3.97
C THR A 26 -10.08 -30.90 3.51
N LEU A 27 -11.16 -30.22 3.10
CA LEU A 27 -11.09 -28.81 2.70
C LEU A 27 -10.66 -27.90 3.87
N VAL A 28 -11.20 -28.14 5.06
CA VAL A 28 -10.79 -27.41 6.28
C VAL A 28 -9.31 -27.67 6.59
N GLY A 29 -8.85 -28.92 6.49
CA GLY A 29 -7.45 -29.27 6.71
C GLY A 29 -6.51 -28.58 5.71
N LEU A 30 -6.88 -28.54 4.42
CA LEU A 30 -6.14 -27.85 3.37
C LEU A 30 -6.11 -26.33 3.62
N PHE A 31 -7.23 -25.75 4.03
CA PHE A 31 -7.31 -24.32 4.37
C PHE A 31 -6.41 -23.96 5.56
N VAL A 32 -6.44 -24.77 6.63
CA VAL A 32 -5.56 -24.55 7.79
C VAL A 32 -4.09 -24.69 7.42
N ALA A 33 -3.75 -25.68 6.60
CA ALA A 33 -2.39 -25.84 6.09
C ALA A 33 -1.95 -24.65 5.24
N PHE A 34 -2.82 -24.15 4.34
CA PHE A 34 -2.57 -22.97 3.53
C PHE A 34 -2.32 -21.74 4.40
N VAL A 35 -3.19 -21.47 5.39
CA VAL A 35 -3.01 -20.35 6.35
C VAL A 35 -1.69 -20.50 7.10
N GLY A 36 -1.35 -21.72 7.56
CA GLY A 36 -0.07 -21.99 8.23
C GLY A 36 1.14 -21.64 7.36
N VAL A 37 1.10 -21.99 6.07
CA VAL A 37 2.16 -21.64 5.11
C VAL A 37 2.24 -20.12 4.92
N VAL A 38 1.10 -19.44 4.72
CA VAL A 38 1.06 -17.98 4.58
C VAL A 38 1.67 -17.29 5.80
N LEU A 39 1.31 -17.70 7.01
CA LEU A 39 1.85 -17.12 8.24
C LEU A 39 3.35 -17.40 8.40
N ALA A 40 3.81 -18.60 8.04
CA ALA A 40 5.22 -18.94 8.06
C ALA A 40 6.02 -18.08 7.07
N VAL A 41 5.54 -17.90 5.84
CA VAL A 41 6.17 -17.00 4.84
C VAL A 41 6.12 -15.55 5.30
N ALA A 42 5.00 -15.07 5.84
CA ALA A 42 4.87 -13.72 6.37
C ALA A 42 5.89 -13.44 7.49
N SER A 43 6.17 -14.43 8.35
CA SER A 43 7.15 -14.27 9.44
C SER A 43 8.59 -14.06 8.95
N THR A 44 8.92 -14.49 7.73
CA THR A 44 10.24 -14.29 7.12
C THR A 44 10.39 -12.95 6.41
N LYS A 45 9.29 -12.21 6.17
CA LYS A 45 9.33 -10.91 5.53
C LYS A 45 10.02 -9.85 6.42
N PRO A 46 10.75 -8.88 5.82
CA PRO A 46 11.43 -7.81 6.56
C PRO A 46 10.50 -7.04 7.49
N ALA A 47 11.05 -6.49 8.59
CA ALA A 47 10.31 -5.65 9.53
C ALA A 47 10.02 -4.24 8.98
N THR A 48 10.66 -3.84 7.90
CA THR A 48 10.50 -2.55 7.23
C THR A 48 10.37 -2.77 5.73
N PHE A 49 9.77 -1.82 5.03
CA PHE A 49 9.77 -1.76 3.58
C PHE A 49 10.35 -0.44 3.11
N ARG A 50 10.82 -0.38 1.87
CA ARG A 50 11.22 0.82 1.15
C ARG A 50 10.86 0.67 -0.32
N VAL A 51 10.17 1.66 -0.85
CA VAL A 51 9.93 1.85 -2.28
C VAL A 51 10.66 3.11 -2.71
N GLU A 52 11.40 3.04 -3.79
CA GLU A 52 12.19 4.17 -4.26
C GLU A 52 12.24 4.22 -5.79
N ARG A 53 12.08 5.42 -6.35
CA ARG A 53 12.26 5.70 -7.77
C ARG A 53 13.03 6.99 -7.94
N SER A 54 13.77 7.13 -9.04
CA SER A 54 14.51 8.35 -9.33
C SER A 54 14.47 8.70 -10.82
N THR A 55 14.56 10.00 -11.09
CA THR A 55 14.68 10.54 -12.46
C THR A 55 15.61 11.75 -12.46
N VAL A 56 16.18 12.05 -13.62
CA VAL A 56 16.92 13.31 -13.81
C VAL A 56 15.98 14.36 -14.40
N VAL A 57 15.80 15.45 -13.66
CA VAL A 57 15.03 16.62 -14.05
C VAL A 57 16.00 17.68 -14.55
N ASN A 58 15.79 18.18 -15.77
CA ASN A 58 16.66 19.18 -16.38
C ASN A 58 16.31 20.60 -15.89
N ALA A 59 16.40 20.79 -14.57
CA ALA A 59 16.16 22.04 -13.85
C ALA A 59 16.91 22.00 -12.52
N PRO A 60 17.27 23.17 -11.95
CA PRO A 60 17.86 23.24 -10.61
C PRO A 60 16.81 22.92 -9.54
N PRO A 61 17.23 22.52 -8.31
CA PRO A 61 16.31 22.17 -7.22
C PRO A 61 15.28 23.24 -6.90
N GLU A 62 15.64 24.52 -6.98
CA GLU A 62 14.79 25.66 -6.68
C GLU A 62 13.53 25.75 -7.56
N ARG A 63 13.56 25.11 -8.75
CA ARG A 63 12.39 25.01 -9.62
C ARG A 63 11.52 23.79 -9.30
N ILE A 64 12.06 22.79 -8.63
CA ILE A 64 11.37 21.54 -8.27
C ILE A 64 10.68 21.71 -6.92
N THR A 65 11.41 22.24 -5.93
CA THR A 65 10.97 22.38 -4.54
C THR A 65 9.58 23.02 -4.40
N PRO A 66 9.21 24.11 -5.15
CA PRO A 66 7.87 24.71 -5.04
C PRO A 66 6.71 23.79 -5.44
N HIS A 67 6.97 22.74 -6.19
CA HIS A 67 5.96 21.72 -6.53
C HIS A 67 5.84 20.63 -5.48
N LEU A 68 6.83 20.47 -4.61
CA LEU A 68 6.90 19.45 -3.57
C LEU A 68 6.45 20.00 -2.20
N ASN A 69 6.84 21.22 -1.85
CA ASN A 69 6.58 21.82 -0.55
C ASN A 69 5.23 22.56 -0.45
N ASP A 70 4.51 22.75 -1.57
CA ASP A 70 3.16 23.27 -1.62
C ASP A 70 2.19 22.13 -1.94
N LEU A 71 1.52 21.59 -0.92
CA LEU A 71 0.64 20.44 -1.05
C LEU A 71 -0.57 20.68 -1.97
N LYS A 72 -0.98 21.96 -2.17
CA LYS A 72 -2.03 22.31 -3.13
C LYS A 72 -1.61 22.06 -4.57
N LYS A 73 -0.31 22.15 -4.87
CA LYS A 73 0.24 21.88 -6.20
C LYS A 73 0.32 20.38 -6.54
N TRP A 74 0.17 19.52 -5.55
CA TRP A 74 0.16 18.06 -5.78
C TRP A 74 -0.95 17.63 -6.73
N THR A 75 -2.07 18.36 -6.75
CA THR A 75 -3.15 18.15 -7.72
C THR A 75 -2.71 18.22 -9.17
N THR A 76 -1.58 18.87 -9.47
CA THR A 76 -1.07 19.05 -10.83
C THR A 76 -0.18 17.93 -11.33
N TRP A 77 0.39 17.12 -10.41
CA TRP A 77 1.37 16.11 -10.77
C TRP A 77 1.17 14.75 -10.10
N SER A 78 0.57 14.69 -8.92
CA SER A 78 0.40 13.44 -8.19
C SER A 78 -0.55 12.48 -8.93
N PRO A 79 -0.15 11.24 -9.20
CA PRO A 79 -1.00 10.27 -9.88
C PRO A 79 -2.25 9.91 -9.09
N TRP A 80 -2.17 9.94 -7.75
CA TRP A 80 -3.29 9.61 -6.86
C TRP A 80 -4.45 10.59 -6.99
N GLU A 81 -4.19 11.84 -7.36
CA GLU A 81 -5.23 12.85 -7.59
C GLU A 81 -6.18 12.51 -8.74
N LYS A 82 -5.73 11.63 -9.66
CA LYS A 82 -6.52 11.18 -10.80
C LYS A 82 -7.38 9.95 -10.49
N LEU A 83 -7.05 9.21 -9.43
CA LEU A 83 -7.76 7.97 -9.08
C LEU A 83 -9.18 8.25 -8.55
N ASP A 84 -9.36 9.36 -7.83
CA ASP A 84 -10.64 9.86 -7.37
C ASP A 84 -10.67 11.39 -7.45
N PRO A 85 -11.09 11.97 -8.60
CA PRO A 85 -11.17 13.42 -8.77
C PRO A 85 -12.13 14.11 -7.79
N ASP A 86 -13.13 13.39 -7.29
CA ASP A 86 -14.18 13.90 -6.42
C ASP A 86 -13.87 13.71 -4.92
N MET A 87 -12.69 13.14 -4.59
CA MET A 87 -12.28 12.97 -3.19
C MET A 87 -12.27 14.29 -2.44
N LYS A 88 -12.66 14.25 -1.16
CA LYS A 88 -12.58 15.42 -0.29
C LYS A 88 -11.12 15.72 0.05
N ARG A 89 -10.75 17.00 -0.05
CA ARG A 89 -9.41 17.51 0.24
C ARG A 89 -9.51 18.58 1.31
N GLU A 90 -8.71 18.45 2.35
CA GLU A 90 -8.61 19.42 3.42
C GLU A 90 -7.15 19.84 3.59
N TYR A 91 -6.91 21.15 3.52
CA TYR A 91 -5.59 21.75 3.71
C TYR A 91 -5.59 22.54 5.01
N SER A 92 -4.56 22.34 5.84
CA SER A 92 -4.45 23.00 7.14
C SER A 92 -2.97 23.23 7.50
N GLY A 93 -2.72 23.88 8.63
CA GLY A 93 -1.36 24.24 9.06
C GLY A 93 -0.75 25.36 8.25
N ALA A 94 0.53 25.26 7.92
CA ALA A 94 1.23 26.24 7.09
C ALA A 94 0.74 26.23 5.64
N GLU A 95 0.83 27.35 4.94
CA GLU A 95 0.46 27.44 3.52
C GLU A 95 1.33 26.55 2.63
N SER A 96 2.63 26.46 2.96
CA SER A 96 3.63 25.59 2.29
C SER A 96 4.81 25.34 3.23
N GLY A 97 5.63 24.36 2.90
CA GLY A 97 6.79 23.97 3.70
C GLY A 97 6.43 23.27 5.00
N VAL A 98 7.33 23.34 5.97
CA VAL A 98 7.18 22.62 7.24
C VAL A 98 5.89 23.01 7.97
N GLY A 99 5.14 21.99 8.42
CA GLY A 99 3.84 22.15 9.08
C GLY A 99 2.64 22.30 8.13
N ALA A 100 2.85 22.31 6.81
CA ALA A 100 1.75 22.21 5.86
C ALA A 100 1.14 20.80 5.91
N LYS A 101 -0.20 20.73 5.91
CA LYS A 101 -0.96 19.49 6.02
C LYS A 101 -1.97 19.36 4.89
N TYR A 102 -2.13 18.14 4.43
CA TYR A 102 -3.13 17.74 3.44
C TYR A 102 -3.79 16.45 3.87
N ALA A 103 -5.10 16.47 4.06
CA ALA A 103 -5.90 15.28 4.31
C ALA A 103 -6.80 15.01 3.12
N TRP A 104 -7.00 13.72 2.83
CA TRP A 104 -7.92 13.25 1.79
C TRP A 104 -8.88 12.21 2.34
N ASP A 105 -10.08 12.17 1.77
CA ASP A 105 -11.11 11.18 2.05
C ASP A 105 -11.82 10.85 0.74
N GLY A 106 -11.43 9.75 0.11
CA GLY A 106 -11.89 9.29 -1.18
C GLY A 106 -12.59 7.93 -1.13
N ASP A 107 -12.76 7.34 -2.30
CA ASP A 107 -13.40 6.04 -2.49
C ASP A 107 -12.54 4.87 -2.00
N SER A 108 -12.96 3.64 -2.30
CA SER A 108 -12.24 2.42 -1.90
C SER A 108 -10.87 2.25 -2.59
N ASN A 109 -10.61 2.95 -3.70
CA ASN A 109 -9.36 2.83 -4.45
C ASN A 109 -8.26 3.68 -3.82
N ILE A 110 -8.61 4.86 -3.30
CA ILE A 110 -7.65 5.80 -2.71
C ILE A 110 -7.70 5.82 -1.19
N GLY A 111 -8.82 5.43 -0.58
CA GLY A 111 -9.00 5.42 0.87
C GLY A 111 -9.02 6.80 1.50
N ALA A 112 -8.52 6.90 2.72
CA ALA A 112 -8.38 8.16 3.45
C ALA A 112 -7.05 8.22 4.18
N GLY A 113 -6.50 9.43 4.32
CA GLY A 113 -5.24 9.64 5.02
C GLY A 113 -4.87 11.10 5.13
N GLN A 114 -3.66 11.34 5.61
CA GLN A 114 -3.09 12.69 5.72
C GLN A 114 -1.58 12.69 5.51
N ILE A 115 -1.09 13.83 5.06
CA ILE A 115 0.34 14.14 4.90
C ILE A 115 0.63 15.39 5.74
N GLU A 116 1.80 15.43 6.39
CA GLU A 116 2.37 16.61 7.02
C GLU A 116 3.82 16.77 6.59
N ILE A 117 4.20 17.95 6.10
CA ILE A 117 5.59 18.25 5.73
C ILE A 117 6.40 18.48 7.01
N GLU A 118 7.46 17.69 7.18
CA GLU A 118 8.36 17.74 8.35
C GLU A 118 9.69 18.44 8.03
N GLU A 119 10.13 18.38 6.77
CA GLU A 119 11.35 19.05 6.29
C GLU A 119 11.10 19.63 4.90
N ALA A 120 11.58 20.85 4.64
CA ALA A 120 11.46 21.49 3.33
C ALA A 120 12.69 22.35 3.04
N THR A 121 13.64 21.79 2.31
CA THR A 121 14.85 22.45 1.81
C THR A 121 14.96 22.25 0.29
N ASN A 122 15.94 22.88 -0.35
CA ASN A 122 16.24 22.61 -1.76
C ASN A 122 16.94 21.25 -2.00
N GLU A 123 17.37 20.59 -0.95
CA GLU A 123 17.99 19.26 -1.03
C GLU A 123 17.01 18.15 -0.68
N LYS A 124 16.00 18.46 0.16
CA LYS A 124 15.06 17.45 0.66
C LYS A 124 13.72 18.05 1.05
N VAL A 125 12.63 17.37 0.67
CA VAL A 125 11.30 17.57 1.23
C VAL A 125 10.85 16.23 1.82
N ALA A 126 10.69 16.18 3.15
CA ALA A 126 10.24 14.99 3.85
C ALA A 126 8.88 15.22 4.49
N PHE A 127 8.07 14.18 4.55
CA PHE A 127 6.74 14.22 5.11
C PHE A 127 6.35 12.90 5.76
N SER A 128 5.56 13.02 6.84
CA SER A 128 4.83 11.88 7.37
C SER A 128 3.60 11.62 6.52
N LEU A 129 3.28 10.34 6.37
CA LEU A 129 2.16 9.84 5.57
C LEU A 129 1.36 8.86 6.44
N GLU A 130 0.17 9.27 6.85
CA GLU A 130 -0.71 8.46 7.67
C GLU A 130 -1.93 8.03 6.85
N PHE A 131 -2.07 6.72 6.65
CA PHE A 131 -3.30 6.14 6.11
C PHE A 131 -4.27 5.84 7.23
N LEU A 132 -5.54 6.19 7.04
CA LEU A 132 -6.64 5.93 7.95
C LEU A 132 -7.53 4.78 7.46
N ARG A 133 -7.65 4.63 6.14
CA ARG A 133 -8.43 3.60 5.45
C ARG A 133 -7.71 3.15 4.16
N PRO A 134 -7.83 1.89 3.73
CA PRO A 134 -8.58 0.78 4.34
C PRO A 134 -7.91 0.20 5.60
N MET A 135 -6.62 0.45 5.78
CA MET A 135 -5.83 -0.06 6.92
C MET A 135 -4.97 1.07 7.50
N ALA A 136 -5.14 1.32 8.80
CA ALA A 136 -4.37 2.37 9.47
C ALA A 136 -2.88 2.01 9.55
N CYS A 137 -2.03 2.90 9.01
CA CYS A 137 -0.57 2.79 9.13
C CYS A 137 0.09 4.16 8.98
N LYS A 138 1.31 4.28 9.53
CA LYS A 138 2.16 5.47 9.39
C LYS A 138 3.43 5.11 8.65
N ASN A 139 3.75 5.92 7.66
CA ASN A 139 4.96 5.80 6.87
C ASN A 139 5.66 7.16 6.83
N ALA A 140 6.93 7.14 6.45
CA ALA A 140 7.65 8.35 6.07
C ALA A 140 7.91 8.31 4.57
N ALA A 141 7.86 9.46 3.93
CA ALA A 141 8.26 9.59 2.54
C ALA A 141 9.07 10.88 2.35
N ASP A 142 9.94 10.87 1.36
CA ASP A 142 10.80 12.00 1.07
C ASP A 142 11.11 12.11 -0.42
N PHE A 143 11.32 13.34 -0.84
CA PHE A 143 12.00 13.68 -2.07
C PHE A 143 13.40 14.18 -1.74
N THR A 144 14.43 13.56 -2.32
CA THR A 144 15.80 14.08 -2.27
C THR A 144 16.21 14.62 -3.64
N MET A 145 16.89 15.76 -3.64
CA MET A 145 17.32 16.49 -4.82
C MET A 145 18.84 16.64 -4.80
N THR A 146 19.52 15.89 -5.67
CA THR A 146 20.97 15.94 -5.78
C THR A 146 21.34 16.63 -7.10
N PRO A 147 22.07 17.76 -7.06
CA PRO A 147 22.55 18.41 -8.28
C PRO A 147 23.43 17.48 -9.12
N GLU A 148 23.20 17.47 -10.42
CA GLU A 148 24.00 16.74 -11.42
C GLU A 148 24.40 17.67 -12.57
N ALA A 149 25.32 17.25 -13.42
CA ALA A 149 25.85 18.06 -14.53
C ALA A 149 24.76 18.61 -15.46
N ASN A 150 23.65 17.88 -15.63
CA ASN A 150 22.55 18.24 -16.54
C ASN A 150 21.23 18.55 -15.81
N GLY A 151 21.27 18.94 -14.54
CA GLY A 151 20.09 19.27 -13.75
C GLY A 151 20.09 18.70 -12.35
N THR A 152 19.00 18.06 -11.95
CA THR A 152 18.81 17.51 -10.60
C THR A 152 18.37 16.05 -10.67
N LYS A 153 19.07 15.15 -10.01
CA LYS A 153 18.54 13.83 -9.71
C LYS A 153 17.49 13.97 -8.61
N LEU A 154 16.25 13.75 -8.96
CA LEU A 154 15.11 13.73 -8.05
C LEU A 154 14.81 12.28 -7.70
N THR A 155 14.89 11.95 -6.41
CA THR A 155 14.56 10.62 -5.89
C THR A 155 13.35 10.75 -4.97
N TRP A 156 12.33 9.94 -5.21
CA TRP A 156 11.18 9.80 -4.34
C TRP A 156 11.26 8.47 -3.61
N SER A 157 11.21 8.50 -2.28
CA SER A 157 11.19 7.30 -1.46
C SER A 157 10.01 7.30 -0.49
N MET A 158 9.52 6.11 -0.17
CA MET A 158 8.58 5.86 0.91
C MET A 158 9.07 4.65 1.70
N HIS A 159 9.05 4.76 3.01
CA HIS A 159 9.46 3.69 3.90
C HIS A 159 8.64 3.69 5.17
N GLY A 160 8.55 2.53 5.80
CA GLY A 160 7.78 2.38 7.03
C GLY A 160 8.01 1.03 7.69
N GLU A 161 7.37 0.88 8.86
CA GLU A 161 7.32 -0.40 9.55
C GLU A 161 6.33 -1.35 8.87
N ASN A 162 6.74 -2.59 8.79
CA ASN A 162 5.94 -3.65 8.22
C ASN A 162 5.23 -4.38 9.35
N THR A 163 4.00 -3.96 9.64
CA THR A 163 3.17 -4.65 10.64
C THR A 163 2.99 -6.12 10.26
N PHE A 164 2.65 -6.98 11.22
CA PHE A 164 2.41 -8.40 10.91
C PHE A 164 1.35 -8.58 9.81
N MET A 165 0.26 -7.79 9.84
CA MET A 165 -0.76 -7.83 8.80
C MET A 165 -0.21 -7.32 7.45
N GLY A 166 0.62 -6.28 7.45
CA GLY A 166 1.35 -5.83 6.28
C GLY A 166 2.22 -6.92 5.67
N LYS A 167 2.94 -7.71 6.50
CA LYS A 167 3.73 -8.86 6.05
C LYS A 167 2.86 -9.96 5.42
N VAL A 168 1.66 -10.21 5.96
CA VAL A 168 0.69 -11.16 5.36
C VAL A 168 0.23 -10.68 3.99
N VAL A 169 -0.09 -9.38 3.86
CA VAL A 169 -0.44 -8.78 2.55
C VAL A 169 0.72 -8.90 1.57
N GLN A 170 1.95 -8.68 2.01
CA GLN A 170 3.16 -8.79 1.17
C GLN A 170 3.53 -10.23 0.75
N VAL A 171 2.85 -11.25 1.25
CA VAL A 171 2.98 -12.61 0.69
C VAL A 171 2.36 -12.66 -0.72
N PHE A 172 1.36 -11.83 -0.98
CA PHE A 172 0.58 -11.83 -2.22
C PHE A 172 0.83 -10.60 -3.11
N LEU A 173 1.18 -9.46 -2.50
CA LEU A 173 1.33 -8.16 -3.17
C LEU A 173 2.63 -7.51 -2.73
N ASP A 174 3.52 -7.21 -3.69
CA ASP A 174 4.74 -6.45 -3.38
C ASP A 174 4.42 -4.95 -3.32
N MET A 175 4.97 -4.25 -2.32
CA MET A 175 4.80 -2.80 -2.17
C MET A 175 5.45 -2.03 -3.31
N ASP A 176 6.54 -2.56 -3.87
CA ASP A 176 7.20 -1.97 -5.03
C ASP A 176 6.33 -2.06 -6.28
N ASP A 177 5.66 -3.20 -6.50
CA ASP A 177 4.71 -3.38 -7.60
C ASP A 177 3.47 -2.50 -7.44
N MET A 178 3.04 -2.24 -6.20
CA MET A 178 1.86 -1.42 -5.91
C MET A 178 2.11 0.09 -6.06
N CYS A 179 3.26 0.58 -5.60
CA CYS A 179 3.55 2.02 -5.52
C CYS A 179 4.56 2.48 -6.58
N GLY A 180 5.43 1.60 -7.06
CA GLY A 180 6.49 1.94 -8.01
C GLY A 180 5.99 2.61 -9.29
N PRO A 181 4.97 2.06 -9.98
CA PRO A 181 4.42 2.67 -11.19
C PRO A 181 3.88 4.09 -10.96
N GLN A 182 3.22 4.35 -9.81
CA GLN A 182 2.74 5.67 -9.45
C GLN A 182 3.89 6.63 -9.17
N PHE A 183 4.98 6.16 -8.55
CA PHE A 183 6.18 6.99 -8.34
C PHE A 183 6.81 7.37 -9.68
N ASP A 184 6.93 6.43 -10.61
CA ASP A 184 7.47 6.69 -11.95
C ASP A 184 6.61 7.71 -12.72
N GLU A 185 5.27 7.57 -12.67
CA GLU A 185 4.35 8.53 -13.27
C GLU A 185 4.48 9.92 -12.62
N GLY A 186 4.47 10.00 -11.28
CA GLY A 186 4.60 11.26 -10.55
C GLY A 186 5.91 11.98 -10.84
N LEU A 187 7.02 11.26 -10.86
CA LEU A 187 8.34 11.80 -11.22
C LEU A 187 8.38 12.28 -12.68
N SER A 188 7.73 11.57 -13.59
CA SER A 188 7.59 12.01 -14.99
C SER A 188 6.77 13.30 -15.10
N ASN A 189 5.69 13.42 -14.35
CA ASN A 189 4.85 14.62 -14.31
C ASN A 189 5.64 15.82 -13.75
N LEU A 190 6.35 15.65 -12.63
CA LEU A 190 7.22 16.69 -12.05
C LEU A 190 8.31 17.15 -13.03
N LYS A 191 8.96 16.20 -13.71
CA LYS A 191 9.94 16.50 -14.75
C LYS A 191 9.37 17.37 -15.88
N ASN A 192 8.12 17.14 -16.28
CA ASN A 192 7.45 17.91 -17.33
C ASN A 192 7.04 19.31 -16.84
N LEU A 193 6.61 19.44 -15.57
CA LEU A 193 6.27 20.73 -14.96
C LEU A 193 7.50 21.63 -14.83
N ALA A 194 8.60 21.10 -14.31
CA ALA A 194 9.84 21.84 -14.12
C ALA A 194 10.44 22.37 -15.43
N LYS A 195 10.15 21.74 -16.58
CA LYS A 195 10.54 22.22 -17.92
C LYS A 195 9.70 23.40 -18.40
N LYS A 196 8.42 23.47 -17.99
CA LYS A 196 7.47 24.51 -18.45
C LYS A 196 7.59 25.82 -17.66
N SER A 197 8.25 25.81 -16.53
CA SER A 197 8.45 26.98 -15.66
C SER A 197 9.59 27.91 -16.14
N ASN A 198 9.79 27.99 -17.45
CA ASN A 198 10.72 28.94 -18.09
C ASN A 198 10.08 30.30 -18.36
#